data_5fefd7a5e0724684830bd676fb30c6fc
#
_entry.id   5fefd7a5e0724684830bd676fb30c6fc
#
_cell.length_a   1.000
_cell.length_b   1.000
_cell.length_c   1.000
_cell.angle_alpha   90.00
_cell.angle_beta   90.00
_cell.angle_gamma   90.00
#
_symmetry.space_group_name_H-M   'P 1'
#
loop_
_entity.id
_entity.type
_entity.pdbx_description
1 polymer ?
#
loop_
_entity_poly.entity_id
_entity_poly.type
_entity_poly.pdbx_seq_one_letter_code
_entity_poly.pdbx_strand_id
1 'polypeptide(L)'
;DGIAFAEGTDGPKLQLTPVDIYLALAANPRGMPNTAKTWKDVNPALPAIAIQVYGPPATSGTRDALADLIMARGCAAIYPDSIGMKDKKPDDYANACTRIRDDGPYVDAGENDNLIVQKLQSNPNAVGIFGYSYLEENTDKLIGVPISGVTPTYETITAGTYPGSRPLFIYVKKAHLTAIPGLPQFLDAFAGAWGPGGPLVKRGLIAAPQSVRDASAAIIKNGTTLDGRTLN
;
A
#
# COMPACT_ATOMS: atom_id res chain seq x y z
N ASP A 1 -2.88 6.27 -5.59
CA ASP A 1 -2.80 4.81 -5.37
C ASP A 1 -3.20 4.48 -3.94
N GLY A 2 -3.79 3.30 -3.75
CA GLY A 2 -4.09 2.74 -2.45
C GLY A 2 -3.81 1.24 -2.44
N ILE A 3 -3.11 0.76 -1.39
CA ILE A 3 -3.04 -0.66 -1.12
C ILE A 3 -4.24 -1.06 -0.27
N ALA A 4 -5.05 -1.97 -0.76
CA ALA A 4 -6.24 -2.45 -0.05
C ALA A 4 -5.92 -3.75 0.70
N PHE A 5 -6.49 -3.85 1.90
CA PHE A 5 -6.67 -5.12 2.59
C PHE A 5 -8.09 -5.58 2.35
N ALA A 6 -8.27 -6.82 1.97
CA ALA A 6 -9.57 -7.36 1.63
C ALA A 6 -9.76 -8.79 2.16
N GLU A 7 -11.00 -9.17 2.39
CA GLU A 7 -11.41 -10.53 2.72
C GLU A 7 -12.61 -10.93 1.85
N GLY A 8 -12.94 -12.19 1.80
CA GLY A 8 -14.15 -12.66 1.15
C GLY A 8 -15.41 -12.10 1.80
N THR A 9 -16.52 -11.99 1.04
CA THR A 9 -17.82 -11.53 1.58
C THR A 9 -18.31 -12.36 2.77
N ASP A 10 -17.90 -13.62 2.85
CA ASP A 10 -18.19 -14.54 3.97
C ASP A 10 -17.08 -14.56 5.04
N GLY A 11 -16.10 -13.68 4.94
CA GLY A 11 -14.97 -13.57 5.84
C GLY A 11 -15.33 -13.07 7.25
N PRO A 12 -14.34 -13.03 8.17
CA PRO A 12 -14.55 -12.77 9.60
C PRO A 12 -14.89 -11.32 9.96
N LYS A 13 -14.97 -10.42 8.97
CA LYS A 13 -15.23 -8.97 9.15
C LYS A 13 -14.19 -8.30 10.05
N LEU A 14 -12.92 -8.58 9.74
CA LEU A 14 -11.80 -8.01 10.49
C LEU A 14 -11.80 -6.49 10.44
N GLN A 15 -11.37 -5.89 11.54
CA GLN A 15 -11.00 -4.48 11.62
C GLN A 15 -9.61 -4.40 12.22
N LEU A 16 -8.66 -3.93 11.44
CA LEU A 16 -7.25 -4.00 11.80
C LEU A 16 -6.69 -2.59 12.05
N THR A 17 -5.61 -2.53 12.81
CA THR A 17 -4.77 -1.35 12.94
C THR A 17 -3.40 -1.60 12.31
N PRO A 18 -2.60 -0.57 12.02
CA PRO A 18 -1.21 -0.77 11.62
C PRO A 18 -0.40 -1.59 12.63
N VAL A 19 -0.73 -1.50 13.93
CA VAL A 19 -0.09 -2.30 14.98
C VAL A 19 -0.43 -3.78 14.84
N ASP A 20 -1.71 -4.11 14.60
CA ASP A 20 -2.15 -5.50 14.42
C ASP A 20 -1.46 -6.12 13.21
N ILE A 21 -1.40 -5.39 12.09
CA ILE A 21 -0.75 -5.84 10.86
C ILE A 21 0.75 -6.02 11.07
N TYR A 22 1.41 -5.06 11.73
CA TYR A 22 2.82 -5.15 12.06
C TYR A 22 3.12 -6.38 12.93
N LEU A 23 2.37 -6.59 14.00
CA LEU A 23 2.54 -7.75 14.89
C LEU A 23 2.23 -9.08 14.20
N ALA A 24 1.29 -9.09 13.24
CA ALA A 24 0.96 -10.28 12.47
C ALA A 24 2.05 -10.64 11.45
N LEU A 25 2.63 -9.64 10.77
CA LEU A 25 3.43 -9.85 9.56
C LEU A 25 4.92 -9.57 9.70
N ALA A 26 5.38 -8.83 10.72
CA ALA A 26 6.80 -8.59 10.90
C ALA A 26 7.52 -9.90 11.25
N ALA A 27 8.70 -10.13 10.65
CA ALA A 27 9.53 -11.30 10.94
C ALA A 27 10.02 -11.28 12.39
N ASN A 28 10.45 -10.11 12.87
CA ASN A 28 11.02 -9.95 14.20
C ASN A 28 10.43 -8.72 14.91
N PRO A 29 9.15 -8.72 15.29
CA PRO A 29 8.54 -7.57 15.94
C PRO A 29 9.31 -7.19 17.21
N ARG A 30 9.69 -5.91 17.32
CA ARG A 30 10.55 -5.38 18.39
C ARG A 30 11.92 -6.11 18.49
N GLY A 31 12.42 -6.66 17.38
CA GLY A 31 13.70 -7.36 17.33
C GLY A 31 13.66 -8.82 17.82
N MET A 32 12.49 -9.38 18.12
CA MET A 32 12.32 -10.77 18.55
C MET A 32 11.56 -11.60 17.50
N PRO A 33 11.89 -12.90 17.31
CA PRO A 33 11.17 -13.76 16.37
C PRO A 33 9.65 -13.73 16.60
N ASN A 34 8.90 -13.62 15.53
CA ASN A 34 7.44 -13.60 15.60
C ASN A 34 6.88 -15.00 15.89
N THR A 35 6.10 -15.12 16.95
CA THR A 35 5.47 -16.38 17.36
C THR A 35 3.94 -16.36 17.22
N ALA A 36 3.35 -15.23 16.79
CA ALA A 36 1.90 -15.11 16.62
C ALA A 36 1.41 -16.06 15.51
N LYS A 37 0.34 -16.81 15.77
CA LYS A 37 -0.29 -17.75 14.84
C LYS A 37 -1.72 -17.37 14.50
N THR A 38 -2.40 -16.68 15.41
CA THR A 38 -3.79 -16.24 15.26
C THR A 38 -3.89 -14.73 15.39
N TRP A 39 -4.95 -14.15 14.83
CA TRP A 39 -5.23 -12.72 14.99
C TRP A 39 -5.42 -12.35 16.47
N LYS A 40 -5.94 -13.27 17.28
CA LYS A 40 -6.07 -13.07 18.73
C LYS A 40 -4.73 -12.96 19.46
N ASP A 41 -3.67 -13.57 18.93
CA ASP A 41 -2.32 -13.50 19.53
C ASP A 41 -1.72 -12.10 19.41
N VAL A 42 -2.11 -11.35 18.38
CA VAL A 42 -1.65 -9.97 18.18
C VAL A 42 -2.56 -8.94 18.81
N ASN A 43 -3.86 -9.24 18.88
CA ASN A 43 -4.85 -8.37 19.52
C ASN A 43 -5.98 -9.24 20.12
N PRO A 44 -6.14 -9.25 21.46
CA PRO A 44 -7.17 -10.06 22.13
C PRO A 44 -8.61 -9.76 21.70
N ALA A 45 -8.87 -8.60 21.10
CA ALA A 45 -10.19 -8.24 20.57
C ALA A 45 -10.50 -8.89 19.21
N LEU A 46 -9.48 -9.43 18.53
CA LEU A 46 -9.64 -10.10 17.24
C LEU A 46 -9.99 -11.59 17.44
N PRO A 47 -10.58 -12.23 16.41
CA PRO A 47 -10.95 -13.64 16.50
C PRO A 47 -9.73 -14.58 16.58
N ALA A 48 -9.91 -15.74 17.21
CA ALA A 48 -8.89 -16.79 17.31
C ALA A 48 -8.81 -17.63 16.02
N ILE A 49 -8.69 -16.98 14.87
CA ILE A 49 -8.47 -17.62 13.58
C ILE A 49 -7.02 -17.46 13.16
N ALA A 50 -6.52 -18.39 12.37
CA ALA A 50 -5.13 -18.36 11.90
C ALA A 50 -4.84 -17.07 11.09
N ILE A 51 -3.66 -16.49 11.31
CA ILE A 51 -3.15 -15.44 10.43
C ILE A 51 -2.81 -16.09 9.10
N GLN A 52 -3.56 -15.74 8.06
CA GLN A 52 -3.30 -16.15 6.69
C GLN A 52 -3.46 -14.94 5.79
N VAL A 53 -2.36 -14.46 5.26
CA VAL A 53 -2.33 -13.27 4.41
C VAL A 53 -1.72 -13.62 3.05
N TYR A 54 -2.47 -13.39 1.99
CA TYR A 54 -2.01 -13.48 0.62
C TYR A 54 -1.62 -12.10 0.14
N GLY A 55 -0.40 -11.93 -0.29
CA GLY A 55 0.07 -10.63 -0.75
C GLY A 55 1.12 -10.73 -1.85
N PRO A 56 1.55 -9.58 -2.38
CA PRO A 56 2.50 -9.51 -3.47
C PRO A 56 3.92 -9.92 -3.05
N PRO A 57 4.77 -10.32 -4.03
CA PRO A 57 6.16 -10.71 -3.80
C PRO A 57 7.04 -9.53 -3.38
N ALA A 58 8.27 -9.83 -2.95
CA ALA A 58 9.24 -8.82 -2.55
C ALA A 58 9.65 -7.85 -3.68
N THR A 59 9.40 -8.21 -4.93
CA THR A 59 9.66 -7.36 -6.12
C THR A 59 8.56 -6.33 -6.39
N SER A 60 7.42 -6.43 -5.70
CA SER A 60 6.25 -5.59 -5.93
C SER A 60 6.30 -4.27 -5.16
N GLY A 61 5.99 -3.15 -5.83
CA GLY A 61 5.81 -1.85 -5.18
C GLY A 61 4.64 -1.81 -4.18
N THR A 62 3.65 -2.71 -4.29
CA THR A 62 2.58 -2.88 -3.28
C THR A 62 3.15 -3.46 -1.99
N ARG A 63 4.14 -4.37 -2.09
CA ARG A 63 4.85 -4.90 -0.93
C ARG A 63 5.67 -3.83 -0.23
N ASP A 64 6.35 -2.95 -0.99
CA ASP A 64 7.07 -1.81 -0.43
C ASP A 64 6.11 -0.85 0.28
N ALA A 65 4.96 -0.57 -0.34
CA ALA A 65 3.93 0.27 0.27
C ALA A 65 3.37 -0.33 1.59
N LEU A 66 3.18 -1.64 1.66
CA LEU A 66 2.80 -2.33 2.90
C LEU A 66 3.84 -2.09 4.00
N ALA A 67 5.11 -2.24 3.67
CA ALA A 67 6.21 -2.05 4.61
C ALA A 67 6.28 -0.59 5.11
N ASP A 68 6.24 0.38 4.21
CA ASP A 68 6.45 1.80 4.52
C ASP A 68 5.21 2.47 5.12
N LEU A 69 4.01 2.21 4.59
CA LEU A 69 2.79 2.92 5.00
C LEU A 69 2.14 2.30 6.23
N ILE A 70 2.23 0.97 6.37
CA ILE A 70 1.48 0.24 7.40
C ILE A 70 2.42 -0.32 8.46
N MET A 71 3.38 -1.17 8.08
CA MET A 71 4.22 -1.86 9.06
C MET A 71 5.14 -0.89 9.81
N ALA A 72 5.77 0.06 9.12
CA ALA A 72 6.60 1.08 9.75
C ALA A 72 5.83 1.92 10.77
N ARG A 73 4.57 2.27 10.48
CA ARG A 73 3.69 2.99 11.43
C ARG A 73 3.33 2.13 12.63
N GLY A 74 2.99 0.86 12.41
CA GLY A 74 2.72 -0.09 13.49
C GLY A 74 3.93 -0.31 14.38
N CYS A 75 5.12 -0.44 13.78
CA CYS A 75 6.39 -0.54 14.50
C CYS A 75 6.64 0.70 15.37
N ALA A 76 6.60 1.89 14.79
CA ALA A 76 6.84 3.14 15.51
C ALA A 76 5.89 3.35 16.69
N ALA A 77 4.63 2.89 16.56
CA ALA A 77 3.63 3.06 17.61
C ALA A 77 3.93 2.25 18.89
N ILE A 78 4.59 1.09 18.76
CA ILE A 78 4.83 0.18 19.91
C ILE A 78 6.31 -0.13 20.16
N TYR A 79 7.20 0.40 19.32
CA TYR A 79 8.65 0.29 19.44
C TYR A 79 9.28 1.66 19.15
N PRO A 80 9.16 2.64 20.08
CA PRO A 80 9.61 4.02 19.88
C PRO A 80 11.09 4.15 19.53
N ASP A 81 11.94 3.25 20.03
CA ASP A 81 13.37 3.22 19.72
C ASP A 81 13.66 3.05 18.23
N SER A 82 12.70 2.50 17.46
CA SER A 82 12.80 2.33 16.02
C SER A 82 12.91 3.64 15.25
N ILE A 83 12.36 4.74 15.77
CA ILE A 83 12.31 6.05 15.08
C ILE A 83 13.71 6.57 14.73
N GLY A 84 14.69 6.36 15.59
CA GLY A 84 16.07 6.74 15.33
C GLY A 84 16.93 5.65 14.68
N MET A 85 16.39 4.44 14.51
CA MET A 85 17.12 3.31 13.92
C MET A 85 17.20 3.41 12.40
N LYS A 86 16.15 3.93 11.74
CA LYS A 86 16.08 3.98 10.27
C LYS A 86 17.33 4.60 9.64
N ASP A 87 17.83 5.69 10.23
CA ASP A 87 18.99 6.42 9.71
C ASP A 87 20.33 5.87 10.23
N LYS A 88 20.36 5.37 11.47
CA LYS A 88 21.59 4.96 12.15
C LYS A 88 21.92 3.50 11.97
N LYS A 89 20.91 2.66 11.82
CA LYS A 89 21.01 1.20 11.75
C LYS A 89 19.93 0.66 10.82
N PRO A 90 19.99 0.96 9.50
CA PRO A 90 18.91 0.61 8.55
C PRO A 90 18.59 -0.89 8.49
N ASP A 91 19.59 -1.75 8.62
CA ASP A 91 19.40 -3.21 8.62
C ASP A 91 18.65 -3.69 9.89
N ASP A 92 19.01 -3.16 11.06
CA ASP A 92 18.31 -3.47 12.31
C ASP A 92 16.87 -2.96 12.26
N TYR A 93 16.66 -1.75 11.71
CA TYR A 93 15.33 -1.19 11.48
C TYR A 93 14.52 -2.08 10.53
N ALA A 94 15.07 -2.42 9.38
CA ALA A 94 14.39 -3.27 8.41
C ALA A 94 14.01 -4.62 9.04
N ASN A 95 14.93 -5.23 9.77
CA ASN A 95 14.72 -6.52 10.42
C ASN A 95 13.61 -6.46 11.50
N ALA A 96 13.55 -5.39 12.29
CA ALA A 96 12.58 -5.25 13.39
C ALA A 96 11.22 -4.71 12.93
N CYS A 97 11.16 -3.86 11.88
CA CYS A 97 9.97 -3.09 11.55
C CYS A 97 9.31 -3.44 10.21
N THR A 98 10.09 -3.72 9.17
CA THR A 98 9.56 -3.80 7.81
C THR A 98 9.76 -5.15 7.12
N ARG A 99 10.67 -5.98 7.61
CA ARG A 99 10.86 -7.33 7.08
C ARG A 99 9.63 -8.18 7.37
N ILE A 100 9.00 -8.68 6.32
CA ILE A 100 7.86 -9.58 6.43
C ILE A 100 8.34 -11.00 6.69
N ARG A 101 7.59 -11.72 7.56
CA ARG A 101 7.86 -13.12 7.91
C ARG A 101 7.61 -14.06 6.73
N ASP A 102 8.34 -15.18 6.72
CA ASP A 102 8.29 -16.21 5.68
C ASP A 102 8.00 -17.62 6.24
N ASP A 103 7.54 -17.69 7.50
CA ASP A 103 7.26 -18.93 8.24
C ASP A 103 5.80 -19.41 8.13
N GLY A 104 5.04 -18.88 7.14
CA GLY A 104 3.73 -19.38 6.74
C GLY A 104 2.55 -18.41 6.79
N PRO A 105 2.40 -17.53 7.81
CA PRO A 105 1.27 -16.59 7.88
C PRO A 105 1.16 -15.62 6.72
N TYR A 106 2.28 -15.19 6.14
CA TYR A 106 2.28 -14.46 4.89
C TYR A 106 2.66 -15.39 3.73
N VAL A 107 1.85 -15.40 2.70
CA VAL A 107 2.05 -16.21 1.49
C VAL A 107 2.20 -15.28 0.30
N ASP A 108 3.37 -15.35 -0.32
CA ASP A 108 3.61 -14.73 -1.61
C ASP A 108 2.69 -15.35 -2.66
N ALA A 109 1.80 -14.55 -3.23
CA ALA A 109 0.82 -14.99 -4.21
C ALA A 109 1.21 -14.61 -5.66
N GLY A 110 2.42 -14.11 -5.87
CA GLY A 110 2.92 -13.66 -7.18
C GLY A 110 2.49 -12.24 -7.54
N GLU A 111 2.90 -11.79 -8.72
CA GLU A 111 2.63 -10.43 -9.22
C GLU A 111 1.20 -10.26 -9.77
N ASN A 112 0.43 -11.33 -9.90
CA ASN A 112 -0.92 -11.29 -10.46
C ASN A 112 -1.96 -11.23 -9.34
N ASP A 113 -2.50 -10.05 -9.08
CA ASP A 113 -3.48 -9.82 -8.02
C ASP A 113 -4.78 -10.64 -8.19
N ASN A 114 -5.12 -11.08 -9.41
CA ASN A 114 -6.26 -11.99 -9.64
C ASN A 114 -6.09 -13.34 -8.94
N LEU A 115 -4.85 -13.80 -8.71
CA LEU A 115 -4.60 -15.04 -7.96
C LEU A 115 -4.94 -14.83 -6.47
N ILE A 116 -4.72 -13.63 -5.94
CA ILE A 116 -5.09 -13.29 -4.56
C ILE A 116 -6.62 -13.35 -4.41
N VAL A 117 -7.36 -12.75 -5.37
CA VAL A 117 -8.83 -12.79 -5.39
C VAL A 117 -9.36 -14.23 -5.36
N GLN A 118 -8.80 -15.11 -6.21
CA GLN A 118 -9.19 -16.53 -6.24
C GLN A 118 -8.88 -17.27 -4.92
N LYS A 119 -7.74 -16.96 -4.30
CA LYS A 119 -7.35 -17.55 -3.00
C LYS A 119 -8.28 -17.12 -1.88
N LEU A 120 -8.74 -15.87 -1.87
CA LEU A 120 -9.72 -15.37 -0.89
C LEU A 120 -11.08 -16.06 -1.04
N GLN A 121 -11.52 -16.35 -2.25
CA GLN A 121 -12.74 -17.12 -2.48
C GLN A 121 -12.65 -18.56 -1.96
N SER A 122 -11.45 -19.16 -2.04
CA SER A 122 -11.21 -20.53 -1.57
C SER A 122 -10.92 -20.61 -0.06
N ASN A 123 -10.51 -19.50 0.56
CA ASN A 123 -10.20 -19.42 2.00
C ASN A 123 -10.83 -18.16 2.60
N PRO A 124 -12.08 -18.24 3.08
CA PRO A 124 -12.80 -17.08 3.62
C PRO A 124 -12.15 -16.43 4.85
N ASN A 125 -11.29 -17.15 5.58
CA ASN A 125 -10.62 -16.64 6.76
C ASN A 125 -9.31 -15.90 6.45
N ALA A 126 -8.91 -15.85 5.19
CA ALA A 126 -7.68 -15.16 4.78
C ALA A 126 -7.91 -13.68 4.46
N VAL A 127 -6.83 -12.92 4.55
CA VAL A 127 -6.77 -11.52 4.11
C VAL A 127 -5.91 -11.43 2.85
N GLY A 128 -6.34 -10.67 1.86
CA GLY A 128 -5.57 -10.34 0.67
C GLY A 128 -5.02 -8.92 0.74
N ILE A 129 -3.85 -8.70 0.14
CA ILE A 129 -3.23 -7.36 0.01
C ILE A 129 -2.91 -7.14 -1.46
N PHE A 130 -3.48 -6.09 -2.06
CA PHE A 130 -3.31 -5.74 -3.47
C PHE A 130 -3.70 -4.29 -3.74
N GLY A 131 -3.57 -3.83 -4.98
CA GLY A 131 -4.01 -2.50 -5.38
C GLY A 131 -5.53 -2.34 -5.28
N TYR A 132 -5.99 -1.18 -4.80
CA TYR A 132 -7.42 -0.88 -4.60
C TYR A 132 -8.29 -1.14 -5.84
N SER A 133 -7.79 -0.94 -7.05
CA SER A 133 -8.55 -1.20 -8.28
C SER A 133 -9.08 -2.63 -8.36
N TYR A 134 -8.34 -3.61 -7.85
CA TYR A 134 -8.79 -4.99 -7.82
C TYR A 134 -9.90 -5.24 -6.79
N LEU A 135 -9.90 -4.52 -5.68
CA LEU A 135 -11.03 -4.54 -4.75
C LEU A 135 -12.28 -3.95 -5.41
N GLU A 136 -12.14 -2.79 -6.06
CA GLU A 136 -13.23 -2.08 -6.75
C GLU A 136 -13.86 -2.93 -7.85
N GLU A 137 -13.04 -3.67 -8.61
CA GLU A 137 -13.49 -4.57 -9.67
C GLU A 137 -14.13 -5.87 -9.18
N ASN A 138 -14.00 -6.23 -7.89
CA ASN A 138 -14.46 -7.50 -7.32
C ASN A 138 -15.34 -7.32 -6.08
N THR A 139 -16.10 -6.24 -5.99
CA THR A 139 -16.99 -5.95 -4.85
C THR A 139 -18.14 -6.94 -4.66
N ASP A 140 -18.42 -7.76 -5.65
CA ASP A 140 -19.35 -8.89 -5.58
C ASP A 140 -18.80 -10.08 -4.79
N LYS A 141 -17.49 -10.18 -4.60
CA LYS A 141 -16.78 -11.31 -3.98
C LYS A 141 -15.99 -10.91 -2.75
N LEU A 142 -15.53 -9.67 -2.69
CA LEU A 142 -14.62 -9.15 -1.69
C LEU A 142 -15.18 -7.94 -0.98
N ILE A 143 -14.76 -7.78 0.26
CA ILE A 143 -14.97 -6.55 1.04
C ILE A 143 -13.63 -6.01 1.54
N GLY A 144 -13.53 -4.70 1.59
CA GLY A 144 -12.36 -4.04 2.15
C GLY A 144 -12.30 -4.17 3.66
N VAL A 145 -11.14 -4.57 4.19
CA VAL A 145 -10.86 -4.59 5.63
C VAL A 145 -10.50 -3.18 6.08
N PRO A 146 -11.27 -2.58 7.01
CA PRO A 146 -10.94 -1.26 7.54
C PRO A 146 -9.61 -1.25 8.30
N ILE A 147 -8.80 -0.23 8.07
CA ILE A 147 -7.57 0.02 8.84
C ILE A 147 -7.77 1.26 9.71
N SER A 148 -7.68 1.09 11.03
CA SER A 148 -8.00 2.14 12.02
C SER A 148 -9.42 2.71 11.84
N GLY A 149 -10.38 1.85 11.48
CA GLY A 149 -11.77 2.23 11.26
C GLY A 149 -12.07 2.88 9.90
N VAL A 150 -11.07 3.04 9.03
CA VAL A 150 -11.24 3.63 7.69
C VAL A 150 -11.25 2.52 6.64
N THR A 151 -12.38 2.37 5.94
CA THR A 151 -12.53 1.42 4.83
C THR A 151 -11.80 1.95 3.58
N PRO A 152 -11.10 1.08 2.81
CA PRO A 152 -10.54 1.48 1.53
C PRO A 152 -11.66 1.72 0.51
N THR A 153 -11.89 2.97 0.19
CA THR A 153 -12.80 3.41 -0.87
C THR A 153 -12.10 4.45 -1.76
N TYR A 154 -12.68 4.71 -2.94
CA TYR A 154 -12.16 5.76 -3.82
C TYR A 154 -12.04 7.10 -3.08
N GLU A 155 -13.06 7.47 -2.29
CA GLU A 155 -13.13 8.72 -1.54
C GLU A 155 -12.08 8.79 -0.44
N THR A 156 -11.93 7.73 0.37
CA THR A 156 -10.98 7.72 1.50
C THR A 156 -9.54 7.70 1.02
N ILE A 157 -9.27 7.08 -0.13
CA ILE A 157 -7.95 7.05 -0.75
C ILE A 157 -7.64 8.41 -1.41
N THR A 158 -8.60 9.00 -2.14
CA THR A 158 -8.44 10.33 -2.74
C THR A 158 -8.21 11.40 -1.68
N ALA A 159 -8.93 11.33 -0.57
CA ALA A 159 -8.77 12.25 0.56
C ALA A 159 -7.49 12.01 1.37
N GLY A 160 -6.78 10.90 1.15
CA GLY A 160 -5.60 10.51 1.93
C GLY A 160 -5.90 10.12 3.37
N THR A 161 -7.16 9.84 3.71
CA THR A 161 -7.58 9.43 5.06
C THR A 161 -7.39 7.93 5.30
N TYR A 162 -7.43 7.12 4.25
CA TYR A 162 -7.13 5.70 4.36
C TYR A 162 -5.61 5.50 4.56
N PRO A 163 -5.17 4.74 5.59
CA PRO A 163 -3.75 4.61 5.92
C PRO A 163 -2.87 3.98 4.83
N GLY A 164 -3.46 3.19 3.93
CA GLY A 164 -2.78 2.58 2.78
C GLY A 164 -2.74 3.48 1.54
N SER A 165 -3.10 4.76 1.64
CA SER A 165 -3.05 5.71 0.52
C SER A 165 -1.65 6.28 0.32
N ARG A 166 -1.25 6.44 -0.94
CA ARG A 166 -0.02 7.16 -1.32
C ARG A 166 -0.20 7.90 -2.64
N PRO A 167 0.48 9.05 -2.81
CA PRO A 167 0.60 9.65 -4.14
C PRO A 167 1.53 8.80 -5.03
N LEU A 168 1.27 8.78 -6.33
CA LEU A 168 2.19 8.28 -7.34
C LEU A 168 2.83 9.46 -8.06
N PHE A 169 4.12 9.38 -8.32
CA PHE A 169 4.88 10.42 -8.99
C PHE A 169 5.57 9.87 -10.25
N ILE A 170 5.64 10.69 -11.28
CA ILE A 170 6.58 10.47 -12.39
C ILE A 170 7.72 11.47 -12.28
N TYR A 171 8.94 11.00 -12.47
CA TYR A 171 10.13 11.83 -12.47
C TYR A 171 10.69 11.90 -13.88
N VAL A 172 10.90 13.11 -14.38
CA VAL A 172 11.42 13.35 -15.72
C VAL A 172 12.73 14.12 -15.64
N LYS A 173 13.78 13.58 -16.25
CA LYS A 173 15.06 14.29 -16.35
C LYS A 173 14.92 15.45 -17.33
N LYS A 174 15.07 16.70 -16.87
CA LYS A 174 14.87 17.90 -17.67
C LYS A 174 15.69 17.92 -18.98
N ALA A 175 16.94 17.43 -18.92
CA ALA A 175 17.78 17.32 -20.10
C ALA A 175 17.21 16.40 -21.19
N HIS A 176 16.32 15.47 -20.85
CA HIS A 176 15.70 14.57 -21.81
C HIS A 176 14.55 15.22 -22.59
N LEU A 177 13.98 16.33 -22.10
CA LEU A 177 12.88 17.03 -22.81
C LEU A 177 13.25 17.49 -24.20
N THR A 178 14.53 17.83 -24.41
CA THR A 178 15.06 18.24 -25.74
C THR A 178 15.73 17.08 -26.46
N ALA A 179 16.24 16.08 -25.74
CA ALA A 179 17.02 14.99 -26.34
C ALA A 179 16.13 13.81 -26.80
N ILE A 180 14.94 13.64 -26.22
CA ILE A 180 14.02 12.53 -26.56
C ILE A 180 12.81 13.09 -27.33
N PRO A 181 12.70 12.82 -28.66
CA PRO A 181 11.56 13.26 -29.45
C PRO A 181 10.24 12.70 -28.84
N GLY A 182 9.23 13.57 -28.75
CA GLY A 182 7.90 13.18 -28.26
C GLY A 182 7.72 13.18 -26.73
N LEU A 183 8.80 13.32 -25.92
CA LEU A 183 8.67 13.33 -24.46
C LEU A 183 7.82 14.50 -23.92
N PRO A 184 7.95 15.76 -24.41
CA PRO A 184 7.04 16.83 -24.00
C PRO A 184 5.58 16.53 -24.33
N GLN A 185 5.30 16.01 -25.53
CA GLN A 185 3.94 15.64 -25.95
C GLN A 185 3.37 14.49 -25.11
N PHE A 186 4.21 13.53 -24.74
CA PHE A 186 3.82 12.47 -23.81
C PHE A 186 3.39 13.05 -22.46
N LEU A 187 4.15 13.99 -21.89
CA LEU A 187 3.81 14.61 -20.61
C LEU A 187 2.50 15.40 -20.67
N ASP A 188 2.26 16.14 -21.75
CA ASP A 188 1.01 16.86 -21.97
C ASP A 188 -0.18 15.88 -22.09
N ALA A 189 -0.02 14.79 -22.85
CA ALA A 189 -1.03 13.75 -22.99
C ALA A 189 -1.31 13.04 -21.66
N PHE A 190 -0.25 12.76 -20.87
CA PHE A 190 -0.38 12.15 -19.55
C PHE A 190 -1.14 13.06 -18.59
N ALA A 191 -0.82 14.37 -18.56
CA ALA A 191 -1.54 15.37 -17.76
C ALA A 191 -3.02 15.49 -18.16
N GLY A 192 -3.34 15.30 -19.45
CA GLY A 192 -4.73 15.24 -19.91
C GLY A 192 -5.48 13.96 -19.54
N ALA A 193 -4.74 12.88 -19.21
CA ALA A 193 -5.31 11.54 -19.01
C ALA A 193 -5.64 11.21 -17.55
N TRP A 194 -5.13 11.92 -16.55
CA TRP A 194 -5.21 11.58 -15.13
C TRP A 194 -6.43 12.15 -14.39
N GLY A 195 -7.31 12.89 -15.09
CA GLY A 195 -8.51 13.48 -14.49
C GLY A 195 -9.65 12.47 -14.27
N PRO A 196 -10.66 12.83 -13.47
CA PRO A 196 -11.85 12.01 -13.29
C PRO A 196 -12.49 11.64 -14.63
N GLY A 197 -12.83 10.35 -14.80
CA GLY A 197 -13.35 9.82 -16.07
C GLY A 197 -12.35 9.72 -17.20
N GLY A 198 -11.09 10.11 -16.98
CA GLY A 198 -10.01 9.98 -17.92
C GLY A 198 -9.57 8.54 -18.18
N PRO A 199 -8.77 8.31 -19.25
CA PRO A 199 -8.38 6.95 -19.62
C PRO A 199 -7.54 6.24 -18.54
N LEU A 200 -6.76 6.96 -17.75
CA LEU A 200 -5.99 6.35 -16.65
C LEU A 200 -6.89 5.94 -15.48
N VAL A 201 -7.92 6.74 -15.17
CA VAL A 201 -8.90 6.40 -14.12
C VAL A 201 -9.69 5.16 -14.51
N LYS A 202 -10.08 5.03 -15.78
CA LYS A 202 -10.73 3.82 -16.31
C LYS A 202 -9.85 2.56 -16.23
N ARG A 203 -8.56 2.72 -15.95
CA ARG A 203 -7.58 1.65 -15.76
C ARG A 203 -7.10 1.51 -14.32
N GLY A 204 -7.86 2.04 -13.36
CA GLY A 204 -7.60 1.87 -11.94
C GLY A 204 -6.77 2.97 -11.28
N LEU A 205 -6.39 4.05 -12.00
CA LEU A 205 -5.81 5.22 -11.34
C LEU A 205 -6.87 5.93 -10.50
N ILE A 206 -6.55 6.23 -9.27
CA ILE A 206 -7.37 7.13 -8.43
C ILE A 206 -6.93 8.57 -8.72
N ALA A 207 -7.82 9.40 -9.26
CA ALA A 207 -7.49 10.78 -9.58
C ALA A 207 -7.13 11.56 -8.32
N ALA A 208 -6.00 12.25 -8.34
CA ALA A 208 -5.66 13.18 -7.26
C ALA A 208 -6.65 14.36 -7.20
N PRO A 209 -6.76 15.08 -6.08
CA PRO A 209 -7.56 16.30 -5.96
C PRO A 209 -7.22 17.31 -7.08
N GLN A 210 -8.22 18.10 -7.50
CA GLN A 210 -8.06 19.06 -8.62
C GLN A 210 -6.85 19.98 -8.43
N SER A 211 -6.68 20.54 -7.24
CA SER A 211 -5.55 21.42 -6.92
C SER A 211 -4.18 20.77 -7.13
N VAL A 212 -4.06 19.46 -6.79
CA VAL A 212 -2.82 18.69 -6.99
C VAL A 212 -2.57 18.45 -8.47
N ARG A 213 -3.61 18.13 -9.24
CA ARG A 213 -3.51 17.94 -10.69
C ARG A 213 -3.12 19.22 -11.40
N ASP A 214 -3.72 20.36 -11.03
CA ASP A 214 -3.41 21.67 -11.60
C ASP A 214 -1.97 22.10 -11.30
N ALA A 215 -1.51 21.90 -10.07
CA ALA A 215 -0.12 22.15 -9.68
C ALA A 215 0.86 21.30 -10.49
N SER A 216 0.55 20.00 -10.64
CA SER A 216 1.39 19.08 -11.42
C SER A 216 1.42 19.42 -12.91
N ALA A 217 0.29 19.80 -13.49
CA ALA A 217 0.23 20.28 -14.89
C ALA A 217 1.04 21.59 -15.09
N ALA A 218 0.99 22.49 -14.11
CA ALA A 218 1.80 23.71 -14.14
C ALA A 218 3.31 23.43 -14.09
N ILE A 219 3.74 22.41 -13.32
CA ILE A 219 5.14 21.95 -13.28
C ILE A 219 5.59 21.49 -14.68
N ILE A 220 4.77 20.70 -15.37
CA ILE A 220 5.05 20.23 -16.73
C ILE A 220 5.17 21.43 -17.67
N LYS A 221 4.15 22.29 -17.69
CA LYS A 221 4.08 23.47 -18.58
C LYS A 221 5.25 24.43 -18.38
N ASN A 222 5.65 24.68 -17.15
CA ASN A 222 6.69 25.66 -16.81
C ASN A 222 8.10 25.03 -16.77
N GLY A 223 8.24 23.72 -16.89
CA GLY A 223 9.51 23.01 -16.77
C GLY A 223 10.18 23.24 -15.40
N THR A 224 9.36 23.36 -14.34
CA THR A 224 9.86 23.58 -12.97
C THR A 224 10.64 22.35 -12.50
N THR A 225 11.85 22.57 -11.99
CA THR A 225 12.67 21.49 -11.44
C THR A 225 12.34 21.24 -9.98
N LEU A 226 12.37 19.97 -9.59
CA LEU A 226 12.25 19.56 -8.20
C LEU A 226 13.46 20.09 -7.39
N ASP A 227 13.22 20.69 -6.26
CA ASP A 227 14.26 21.02 -5.29
C ASP A 227 14.51 19.80 -4.40
N GLY A 228 15.68 19.16 -4.53
CA GLY A 228 16.04 17.98 -3.73
C GLY A 228 16.02 18.21 -2.21
N ARG A 229 16.06 19.47 -1.76
CA ARG A 229 15.94 19.82 -0.35
C ARG A 229 14.52 19.66 0.21
N THR A 230 13.53 19.53 -0.66
CA THR A 230 12.11 19.31 -0.29
C THR A 230 11.71 17.84 -0.27
N LEU A 231 12.64 16.95 -0.61
CA LEU A 231 12.48 15.50 -0.52
C LEU A 231 12.93 15.02 0.87
N ASN A 232 12.04 15.10 1.85
CA ASN A 232 12.24 14.52 3.18
C ASN A 232 11.34 13.31 3.37
#